data_98f1c65c7b0995b9475dcee77b4af1c2
#
_entry.id   98f1c65c7b0995b9475dcee77b4af1c2
#
_cell.length_a   1.000
_cell.length_b   1.000
_cell.length_c   1.000
_cell.angle_alpha   90.00
_cell.angle_beta   90.00
_cell.angle_gamma   90.00
#
_symmetry.space_group_name_H-M   'P 1'
#
loop_
_entity.id
_entity.type
_entity.pdbx_description
1 polymer ?
#
loop_
_entity_poly.entity_id
_entity_poly.type
_entity_poly.pdbx_seq_one_letter_code
_entity_poly.pdbx_strand_id
1 'polypeptide(L)'
;MSNAPALSVEGFFDPATHTVSYLLLDTASRACALIDSVLDYDPKSGRTRTASADRLIARVAEFGATVHWLLETHVHADHLSAAPYLKTQVGGQIAIGSHVRRVQHVFGTLFNAGPGFAEDGRQFDRLVDDGDTLALGALTIRALHTPGHTPACMTYCVDDATQRAAFVGDTLFMPDYGTARCDFPGGDARTLYRSIARVLALPPDTRLYLCHDYQPGGRDVQFVTTVAEQRRANVHVKDGVTEDDFVAMRTARDATLDMPVLMLPSVQVNMRAGHLPEPENNGVRYLKIPLDAI
;
A
#
# COMPACT_ATOMS: atom_id res chain seq x y z
N MET A 1 -13.01 -22.13 -27.47
CA MET A 1 -13.27 -21.93 -26.03
C MET A 1 -12.98 -20.46 -25.74
N SER A 2 -13.97 -19.69 -25.31
CA SER A 2 -13.80 -18.30 -24.93
C SER A 2 -12.84 -18.26 -23.75
N ASN A 3 -11.62 -17.71 -23.93
CA ASN A 3 -10.73 -17.44 -22.80
C ASN A 3 -11.37 -16.30 -21.98
N ALA A 4 -12.20 -16.66 -21.01
CA ALA A 4 -12.56 -15.68 -19.98
C ALA A 4 -11.24 -15.22 -19.28
N PRO A 5 -11.10 -13.93 -18.96
CA PRO A 5 -9.90 -13.46 -18.28
C PRO A 5 -9.71 -14.22 -16.96
N ALA A 6 -8.50 -14.74 -16.74
CA ALA A 6 -8.16 -15.45 -15.51
C ALA A 6 -7.98 -14.46 -14.35
N LEU A 7 -7.57 -13.24 -14.66
CA LEU A 7 -7.32 -12.15 -13.70
C LEU A 7 -8.59 -11.32 -13.46
N SER A 8 -9.01 -11.19 -12.20
CA SER A 8 -10.07 -10.27 -11.79
C SER A 8 -9.58 -9.40 -10.62
N VAL A 9 -9.92 -8.12 -10.65
CA VAL A 9 -9.57 -7.16 -9.59
C VAL A 9 -10.80 -6.39 -9.17
N GLU A 10 -11.05 -6.31 -7.87
CA GLU A 10 -12.12 -5.50 -7.28
C GLU A 10 -11.52 -4.56 -6.23
N GLY A 11 -11.91 -3.26 -6.28
CA GLY A 11 -11.46 -2.24 -5.34
C GLY A 11 -12.51 -1.90 -4.31
N PHE A 12 -12.09 -1.63 -3.08
CA PHE A 12 -12.92 -1.30 -1.92
C PHE A 12 -12.46 0.04 -1.34
N PHE A 13 -13.14 1.09 -1.70
CA PHE A 13 -12.82 2.43 -1.23
C PHE A 13 -13.27 2.62 0.22
N ASP A 14 -12.37 3.15 1.05
CA ASP A 14 -12.65 3.66 2.39
C ASP A 14 -12.68 5.19 2.39
N PRO A 15 -13.85 5.81 2.62
CA PRO A 15 -13.96 7.28 2.58
C PRO A 15 -13.33 7.98 3.78
N ALA A 16 -13.00 7.26 4.87
CA ALA A 16 -12.42 7.86 6.06
C ALA A 16 -10.91 8.16 5.87
N THR A 17 -10.22 7.30 5.13
CA THR A 17 -8.78 7.40 4.87
C THR A 17 -8.46 7.65 3.39
N HIS A 18 -9.50 7.68 2.53
CA HIS A 18 -9.37 7.75 1.06
C HIS A 18 -8.58 6.59 0.46
N THR A 19 -8.43 5.49 1.18
CA THR A 19 -7.68 4.31 0.77
C THR A 19 -8.54 3.38 -0.07
N VAL A 20 -7.92 2.69 -1.01
CA VAL A 20 -8.54 1.60 -1.78
C VAL A 20 -7.81 0.30 -1.47
N SER A 21 -8.50 -0.60 -0.80
CA SER A 21 -8.05 -2.00 -0.66
C SER A 21 -8.47 -2.79 -1.89
N TYR A 22 -7.72 -3.83 -2.25
CA TYR A 22 -8.03 -4.63 -3.43
C TYR A 22 -8.17 -6.12 -3.12
N LEU A 23 -9.08 -6.76 -3.84
CA LEU A 23 -9.15 -8.20 -3.97
C LEU A 23 -8.69 -8.56 -5.40
N LEU A 24 -7.56 -9.26 -5.48
CA LEU A 24 -7.01 -9.82 -6.71
C LEU A 24 -7.32 -11.32 -6.74
N LEU A 25 -8.01 -11.78 -7.80
CA LEU A 25 -8.53 -13.14 -7.91
C LEU A 25 -8.03 -13.82 -9.19
N ASP A 26 -7.49 -15.03 -9.06
CA ASP A 26 -7.45 -16.00 -10.15
C ASP A 26 -8.82 -16.68 -10.25
N THR A 27 -9.58 -16.34 -11.28
CA THR A 27 -10.95 -16.83 -11.46
C THR A 27 -11.02 -18.33 -11.73
N ALA A 28 -9.93 -18.93 -12.22
CA ALA A 28 -9.87 -20.36 -12.56
C ALA A 28 -9.63 -21.23 -11.31
N SER A 29 -8.65 -20.88 -10.49
CA SER A 29 -8.30 -21.62 -9.27
C SER A 29 -9.04 -21.12 -8.03
N ARG A 30 -9.62 -19.90 -8.07
CA ARG A 30 -10.17 -19.17 -6.93
C ARG A 30 -9.13 -18.81 -5.86
N ALA A 31 -7.85 -18.85 -6.19
CA ALA A 31 -6.81 -18.28 -5.35
C ALA A 31 -6.89 -16.75 -5.38
N CYS A 32 -6.80 -16.10 -4.22
CA CYS A 32 -6.85 -14.64 -4.18
C CYS A 32 -5.78 -14.04 -3.27
N ALA A 33 -5.50 -12.77 -3.51
CA ALA A 33 -4.70 -11.89 -2.65
C ALA A 33 -5.54 -10.68 -2.25
N LEU A 34 -5.39 -10.23 -1.00
CA LEU A 34 -5.91 -8.96 -0.51
C LEU A 34 -4.75 -7.98 -0.38
N ILE A 35 -4.93 -6.74 -0.83
CA ILE A 35 -3.85 -5.75 -0.92
C ILE A 35 -4.27 -4.48 -0.19
N ASP A 36 -3.40 -3.96 0.68
CA ASP A 36 -3.53 -2.70 1.43
C ASP A 36 -4.86 -2.60 2.19
N SER A 37 -5.09 -3.54 3.10
CA SER A 37 -6.35 -3.68 3.84
C SER A 37 -6.45 -2.68 5.00
N VAL A 38 -7.64 -2.08 5.16
CA VAL A 38 -7.92 -1.06 6.18
C VAL A 38 -8.53 -1.67 7.44
N LEU A 39 -7.91 -1.39 8.60
CA LEU A 39 -8.52 -1.52 9.92
C LEU A 39 -9.07 -0.15 10.33
N ASP A 40 -10.40 -0.05 10.43
CA ASP A 40 -11.04 1.20 10.81
C ASP A 40 -10.54 1.67 12.18
N TYR A 41 -10.16 2.94 12.29
CA TYR A 41 -9.64 3.53 13.52
C TYR A 41 -10.23 4.91 13.79
N ASP A 42 -10.72 5.11 15.00
CA ASP A 42 -11.15 6.41 15.48
C ASP A 42 -10.06 7.04 16.35
N PRO A 43 -9.35 8.07 15.86
CA PRO A 43 -8.25 8.68 16.60
C PRO A 43 -8.67 9.44 17.85
N LYS A 44 -9.95 9.82 17.95
CA LYS A 44 -10.48 10.55 19.12
C LYS A 44 -10.72 9.62 20.31
N SER A 45 -11.13 8.39 20.04
CA SER A 45 -11.45 7.41 21.10
C SER A 45 -10.41 6.28 21.21
N GLY A 46 -9.49 6.19 20.28
CA GLY A 46 -8.50 5.09 20.19
C GLY A 46 -9.14 3.73 19.86
N ARG A 47 -10.35 3.72 19.27
CA ARG A 47 -11.09 2.48 19.00
C ARG A 47 -10.86 1.98 17.58
N THR A 48 -10.63 0.68 17.46
CA THR A 48 -10.61 -0.03 16.18
C THR A 48 -11.97 -0.66 15.89
N ARG A 49 -12.28 -0.83 14.60
CA ARG A 49 -13.42 -1.59 14.08
C ARG A 49 -12.97 -2.38 12.85
N THR A 50 -13.79 -3.31 12.38
CA THR A 50 -13.45 -4.23 11.28
C THR A 50 -14.34 -4.10 10.06
N ALA A 51 -15.20 -3.09 10.00
CA ALA A 51 -16.23 -2.97 8.95
C ALA A 51 -15.62 -2.95 7.54
N SER A 52 -14.49 -2.29 7.32
CA SER A 52 -13.79 -2.27 6.04
C SER A 52 -13.23 -3.65 5.69
N ALA A 53 -12.58 -4.33 6.65
CA ALA A 53 -12.05 -5.68 6.47
C ALA A 53 -13.17 -6.73 6.29
N ASP A 54 -14.31 -6.58 7.00
CA ASP A 54 -15.45 -7.48 6.89
C ASP A 54 -16.07 -7.48 5.48
N ARG A 55 -16.03 -6.35 4.77
CA ARG A 55 -16.44 -6.30 3.34
C ARG A 55 -15.55 -7.19 2.46
N LEU A 56 -14.23 -7.19 2.71
CA LEU A 56 -13.30 -8.07 1.99
C LEU A 56 -13.59 -9.54 2.30
N ILE A 57 -13.81 -9.89 3.57
CA ILE A 57 -14.14 -11.26 4.00
C ILE A 57 -15.44 -11.73 3.34
N ALA A 58 -16.47 -10.91 3.33
CA ALA A 58 -17.75 -11.23 2.70
C ALA A 58 -17.55 -11.52 1.19
N ARG A 59 -16.71 -10.71 0.52
CA ARG A 59 -16.46 -10.87 -0.91
C ARG A 59 -15.62 -12.11 -1.24
N VAL A 60 -14.63 -12.43 -0.40
CA VAL A 60 -13.87 -13.68 -0.48
C VAL A 60 -14.81 -14.89 -0.37
N ALA A 61 -15.74 -14.86 0.59
CA ALA A 61 -16.72 -15.93 0.78
C ALA A 61 -17.70 -16.04 -0.41
N GLU A 62 -18.17 -14.93 -0.96
CA GLU A 62 -19.05 -14.88 -2.14
C GLU A 62 -18.43 -15.51 -3.38
N PHE A 63 -17.13 -15.27 -3.61
CA PHE A 63 -16.37 -15.93 -4.66
C PHE A 63 -16.02 -17.38 -4.34
N GLY A 64 -16.17 -17.84 -3.10
CA GLY A 64 -15.64 -19.12 -2.61
C GLY A 64 -14.12 -19.18 -2.82
N ALA A 65 -13.45 -18.05 -2.62
CA ALA A 65 -12.02 -17.90 -2.88
C ALA A 65 -11.18 -18.32 -1.65
N THR A 66 -9.94 -18.73 -1.92
CA THR A 66 -8.93 -19.04 -0.90
C THR A 66 -7.88 -17.93 -0.88
N VAL A 67 -7.70 -17.28 0.26
CA VAL A 67 -6.69 -16.24 0.41
C VAL A 67 -5.31 -16.87 0.55
N HIS A 68 -4.41 -16.54 -0.36
CA HIS A 68 -3.02 -16.94 -0.33
C HIS A 68 -2.14 -15.85 0.28
N TRP A 69 -2.42 -14.59 -0.08
CA TRP A 69 -1.60 -13.45 0.28
C TRP A 69 -2.42 -12.30 0.86
N LEU A 70 -1.85 -11.67 1.88
CA LEU A 70 -2.23 -10.38 2.43
C LEU A 70 -1.03 -9.46 2.16
N LEU A 71 -1.12 -8.66 1.08
CA LEU A 71 0.01 -7.87 0.59
C LEU A 71 -0.09 -6.44 1.11
N GLU A 72 1.01 -5.93 1.62
CA GLU A 72 1.19 -4.52 1.92
C GLU A 72 2.14 -3.92 0.88
N THR A 73 1.74 -2.83 0.21
CA THR A 73 2.62 -2.13 -0.72
C THR A 73 3.72 -1.39 0.03
N HIS A 74 3.43 -0.91 1.24
CA HIS A 74 4.38 -0.22 2.11
C HIS A 74 3.86 -0.17 3.56
N VAL A 75 4.60 0.45 4.45
CA VAL A 75 4.12 0.80 5.80
C VAL A 75 3.31 2.08 5.69
N HIS A 76 1.99 1.95 5.67
CA HIS A 76 1.06 3.06 5.52
C HIS A 76 1.09 4.01 6.72
N ALA A 77 1.01 5.32 6.46
CA ALA A 77 0.99 6.38 7.48
C ALA A 77 -0.41 6.98 7.68
N ASP A 78 -1.39 6.62 6.86
CA ASP A 78 -2.72 7.23 6.79
C ASP A 78 -3.85 6.30 7.24
N HIS A 79 -3.59 4.99 7.36
CA HIS A 79 -4.52 4.00 7.91
C HIS A 79 -3.81 2.86 8.62
N LEU A 80 -4.52 2.16 9.51
CA LEU A 80 -4.03 0.94 10.14
C LEU A 80 -4.32 -0.25 9.23
N SER A 81 -3.38 -1.20 9.13
CA SER A 81 -3.56 -2.44 8.37
C SER A 81 -4.45 -3.43 9.13
N ALA A 82 -5.40 -4.04 8.41
CA ALA A 82 -6.24 -5.13 8.91
C ALA A 82 -5.64 -6.53 8.67
N ALA A 83 -4.42 -6.64 8.15
CA ALA A 83 -3.84 -7.92 7.75
C ALA A 83 -3.86 -9.01 8.83
N PRO A 84 -3.55 -8.75 10.12
CA PRO A 84 -3.66 -9.78 11.17
C PRO A 84 -5.08 -10.26 11.41
N TYR A 85 -6.05 -9.34 11.36
CA TYR A 85 -7.45 -9.68 11.50
C TYR A 85 -7.91 -10.57 10.32
N LEU A 86 -7.63 -10.16 9.10
CA LEU A 86 -7.94 -10.93 7.89
C LEU A 86 -7.27 -12.30 7.93
N LYS A 87 -5.99 -12.38 8.31
CA LYS A 87 -5.28 -13.65 8.46
C LYS A 87 -5.99 -14.60 9.42
N THR A 88 -6.53 -14.09 10.52
CA THR A 88 -7.29 -14.89 11.50
C THR A 88 -8.62 -15.38 10.92
N GLN A 89 -9.28 -14.60 10.07
CA GLN A 89 -10.61 -14.91 9.55
C GLN A 89 -10.58 -15.77 8.28
N VAL A 90 -9.65 -15.48 7.35
CA VAL A 90 -9.63 -16.08 6.00
C VAL A 90 -8.29 -16.72 5.63
N GLY A 91 -7.32 -16.72 6.54
CA GLY A 91 -5.99 -17.28 6.29
C GLY A 91 -5.11 -16.37 5.44
N GLY A 92 -4.13 -16.97 4.77
CA GLY A 92 -3.15 -16.27 3.94
C GLY A 92 -1.87 -15.90 4.69
N GLN A 93 -0.87 -15.45 3.93
CA GLN A 93 0.42 -15.00 4.45
C GLN A 93 0.55 -13.48 4.28
N ILE A 94 0.98 -12.79 5.33
CA ILE A 94 1.24 -11.35 5.29
C ILE A 94 2.60 -11.11 4.66
N ALA A 95 2.66 -10.34 3.57
CA ALA A 95 3.89 -10.04 2.86
C ALA A 95 4.08 -8.54 2.63
N ILE A 96 5.34 -8.09 2.69
CA ILE A 96 5.76 -6.71 2.43
C ILE A 96 7.18 -6.70 1.83
N GLY A 97 7.59 -5.58 1.25
CA GLY A 97 8.96 -5.38 0.77
C GLY A 97 10.01 -5.53 1.88
N SER A 98 11.12 -6.23 1.60
CA SER A 98 12.19 -6.53 2.57
C SER A 98 12.83 -5.29 3.20
N HIS A 99 12.74 -4.14 2.52
CA HIS A 99 13.23 -2.85 3.01
C HIS A 99 12.37 -2.28 4.16
N VAL A 100 11.28 -2.96 4.57
CA VAL A 100 10.54 -2.66 5.82
C VAL A 100 11.48 -2.57 7.03
N ARG A 101 12.60 -3.31 7.02
CA ARG A 101 13.64 -3.26 8.06
C ARG A 101 14.18 -1.84 8.27
N ARG A 102 14.30 -1.04 7.20
CA ARG A 102 14.71 0.38 7.31
C ARG A 102 13.64 1.21 7.99
N VAL A 103 12.38 0.98 7.65
CA VAL A 103 11.24 1.65 8.28
C VAL A 103 11.17 1.27 9.76
N GLN A 104 11.31 -0.03 10.08
CA GLN A 104 11.35 -0.52 11.46
C GLN A 104 12.48 0.10 12.29
N HIS A 105 13.68 0.26 11.70
CA HIS A 105 14.81 0.89 12.37
C HIS A 105 14.54 2.37 12.70
N VAL A 106 14.11 3.14 11.71
CA VAL A 106 13.84 4.58 11.87
C VAL A 106 12.71 4.81 12.87
N PHE A 107 11.57 4.18 12.65
CA PHE A 107 10.39 4.41 13.49
C PHE A 107 10.42 3.61 14.79
N GLY A 108 11.15 2.48 14.84
CA GLY A 108 11.42 1.76 16.08
C GLY A 108 12.19 2.64 17.07
N THR A 109 13.18 3.38 16.57
CA THR A 109 13.93 4.37 17.36
C THR A 109 13.04 5.55 17.77
N LEU A 110 12.32 6.16 16.82
CA LEU A 110 11.47 7.32 17.06
C LEU A 110 10.39 7.04 18.11
N PHE A 111 9.71 5.91 18.00
CA PHE A 111 8.65 5.52 18.93
C PHE A 111 9.16 4.79 20.17
N ASN A 112 10.48 4.64 20.33
CA ASN A 112 11.07 3.87 21.43
C ASN A 112 10.34 2.52 21.61
N ALA A 113 10.35 1.72 20.53
CA ALA A 113 9.57 0.49 20.43
C ALA A 113 9.98 -0.60 21.45
N GLY A 114 11.12 -0.41 22.08
CA GLY A 114 11.65 -1.24 23.16
C GLY A 114 12.45 -2.45 22.65
N PRO A 115 13.18 -3.13 23.57
CA PRO A 115 14.12 -4.20 23.20
C PRO A 115 13.43 -5.47 22.68
N GLY A 116 12.13 -5.61 22.89
CA GLY A 116 11.34 -6.73 22.33
C GLY A 116 10.90 -6.55 20.90
N PHE A 117 11.06 -5.36 20.32
CA PHE A 117 10.74 -5.08 18.94
C PHE A 117 11.92 -5.42 18.03
N ALA A 118 11.78 -6.46 17.21
CA ALA A 118 12.80 -6.84 16.25
C ALA A 118 12.65 -6.03 14.95
N GLU A 119 13.76 -5.46 14.46
CA GLU A 119 13.83 -4.62 13.26
C GLU A 119 14.27 -5.43 12.02
N ASP A 120 13.93 -6.72 11.98
CA ASP A 120 14.37 -7.66 10.95
C ASP A 120 13.24 -8.16 10.02
N GLY A 121 12.02 -7.60 10.20
CA GLY A 121 10.86 -7.94 9.39
C GLY A 121 10.15 -9.24 9.79
N ARG A 122 10.58 -9.91 10.87
CA ARG A 122 9.98 -11.18 11.32
C ARG A 122 8.50 -11.14 11.69
N GLN A 123 7.92 -9.95 11.78
CA GLN A 123 6.50 -9.72 12.03
C GLN A 123 5.64 -10.09 10.80
N PHE A 124 6.25 -10.10 9.63
CA PHE A 124 5.64 -10.50 8.37
C PHE A 124 6.00 -11.96 8.04
N ASP A 125 5.08 -12.70 7.43
CA ASP A 125 5.34 -14.10 7.06
C ASP A 125 6.32 -14.20 5.88
N ARG A 126 6.29 -13.21 4.97
CA ARG A 126 7.15 -13.16 3.80
C ARG A 126 7.70 -11.74 3.57
N LEU A 127 8.99 -11.63 3.45
CA LEU A 127 9.67 -10.44 2.92
C LEU A 127 9.94 -10.66 1.42
N VAL A 128 9.67 -9.62 0.63
CA VAL A 128 9.72 -9.67 -0.83
C VAL A 128 10.78 -8.70 -1.32
N ASP A 129 11.66 -9.18 -2.17
CA ASP A 129 12.70 -8.39 -2.83
C ASP A 129 12.30 -8.00 -4.26
N ASP A 130 13.07 -7.09 -4.86
CA ASP A 130 12.88 -6.68 -6.25
C ASP A 130 13.03 -7.88 -7.21
N GLY A 131 12.02 -8.08 -8.06
CA GLY A 131 11.97 -9.20 -9.00
C GLY A 131 11.44 -10.52 -8.43
N ASP A 132 11.21 -10.61 -7.13
CA ASP A 132 10.57 -11.78 -6.53
C ASP A 132 9.19 -12.04 -7.14
N THR A 133 8.79 -13.31 -7.09
CA THR A 133 7.48 -13.76 -7.55
C THR A 133 6.71 -14.48 -6.45
N LEU A 134 5.40 -14.24 -6.42
CA LEU A 134 4.45 -14.89 -5.52
C LEU A 134 3.42 -15.65 -6.36
N ALA A 135 3.27 -16.94 -6.12
CA ALA A 135 2.27 -17.75 -6.82
C ALA A 135 0.85 -17.41 -6.34
N LEU A 136 -0.10 -17.28 -7.27
CA LEU A 136 -1.51 -17.06 -7.00
C LEU A 136 -2.35 -17.94 -7.92
N GLY A 137 -2.52 -19.21 -7.58
CA GLY A 137 -3.15 -20.18 -8.46
C GLY A 137 -2.36 -20.37 -9.76
N ALA A 138 -2.98 -20.08 -10.90
CA ALA A 138 -2.34 -20.07 -12.21
C ALA A 138 -1.62 -18.76 -12.54
N LEU A 139 -1.87 -17.70 -11.75
CA LEU A 139 -1.24 -16.40 -11.93
C LEU A 139 0.07 -16.31 -11.13
N THR A 140 0.90 -15.37 -11.54
CA THR A 140 2.14 -15.02 -10.83
C THR A 140 2.17 -13.51 -10.57
N ILE A 141 2.29 -13.13 -9.30
CA ILE A 141 2.48 -11.73 -8.90
C ILE A 141 3.99 -11.48 -8.87
N ARG A 142 4.46 -10.52 -9.66
CA ARG A 142 5.87 -10.08 -9.66
C ARG A 142 6.00 -8.78 -8.87
N ALA A 143 6.95 -8.75 -7.95
CA ALA A 143 7.26 -7.60 -7.14
C ALA A 143 8.29 -6.69 -7.82
N LEU A 144 8.04 -5.38 -7.80
CA LEU A 144 8.99 -4.34 -8.19
C LEU A 144 9.23 -3.44 -6.99
N HIS A 145 10.49 -3.28 -6.60
CA HIS A 145 10.84 -2.29 -5.57
C HIS A 145 10.75 -0.89 -6.17
N THR A 146 9.84 -0.08 -5.63
CA THR A 146 9.53 1.29 -6.09
C THR A 146 9.65 2.32 -4.97
N PRO A 147 10.86 2.47 -4.38
CA PRO A 147 11.10 3.36 -3.24
C PRO A 147 10.96 4.83 -3.63
N GLY A 148 10.83 5.69 -2.62
CA GLY A 148 10.83 7.15 -2.77
C GLY A 148 9.79 7.82 -1.91
N HIS A 149 8.54 7.35 -1.88
CA HIS A 149 7.57 7.72 -0.85
C HIS A 149 8.02 7.16 0.52
N THR A 150 8.28 5.86 0.57
CA THR A 150 9.02 5.21 1.66
C THR A 150 10.16 4.36 1.09
N PRO A 151 11.17 3.98 1.89
CA PRO A 151 12.23 3.09 1.41
C PRO A 151 11.75 1.66 1.10
N ALA A 152 10.56 1.28 1.55
CA ALA A 152 10.04 -0.08 1.43
C ALA A 152 8.92 -0.24 0.40
N CYS A 153 8.56 0.81 -0.33
CA CYS A 153 7.47 0.77 -1.31
C CYS A 153 7.69 -0.30 -2.38
N MET A 154 6.63 -1.06 -2.64
CA MET A 154 6.57 -2.09 -3.68
C MET A 154 5.42 -1.82 -4.64
N THR A 155 5.63 -2.16 -5.89
CA THR A 155 4.57 -2.31 -6.89
C THR A 155 4.40 -3.79 -7.19
N TYR A 156 3.17 -4.31 -7.10
CA TYR A 156 2.85 -5.70 -7.40
C TYR A 156 2.23 -5.78 -8.80
N CYS A 157 2.92 -6.46 -9.71
CA CYS A 157 2.48 -6.63 -11.10
C CYS A 157 1.96 -8.05 -11.32
N VAL A 158 0.84 -8.17 -12.03
CA VAL A 158 0.26 -9.44 -12.44
C VAL A 158 -0.32 -9.31 -13.83
N ASP A 159 -0.17 -10.33 -14.63
CA ASP A 159 -0.71 -10.37 -15.98
C ASP A 159 -1.30 -11.76 -16.30
N ASP A 160 -2.27 -11.76 -17.18
CA ASP A 160 -2.75 -12.96 -17.88
C ASP A 160 -2.63 -12.77 -19.40
N ALA A 161 -3.17 -13.69 -20.19
CA ALA A 161 -3.10 -13.59 -21.64
C ALA A 161 -3.87 -12.37 -22.23
N THR A 162 -4.71 -11.69 -21.45
CA THR A 162 -5.66 -10.67 -21.92
C THR A 162 -5.46 -9.30 -21.30
N GLN A 163 -4.90 -9.20 -20.11
CA GLN A 163 -4.78 -7.95 -19.37
C GLN A 163 -3.56 -7.93 -18.44
N ARG A 164 -3.11 -6.72 -18.13
CA ARG A 164 -2.01 -6.43 -17.20
C ARG A 164 -2.49 -5.50 -16.11
N ALA A 165 -2.12 -5.80 -14.87
CA ALA A 165 -2.44 -5.01 -13.69
C ALA A 165 -1.17 -4.73 -12.88
N ALA A 166 -1.08 -3.55 -12.28
CA ALA A 166 -0.05 -3.19 -11.32
C ALA A 166 -0.66 -2.40 -10.16
N PHE A 167 -0.45 -2.88 -8.94
CA PHE A 167 -0.84 -2.22 -7.70
C PHE A 167 0.35 -1.39 -7.23
N VAL A 168 0.23 -0.08 -7.36
CA VAL A 168 1.39 0.82 -7.29
C VAL A 168 1.60 1.47 -5.92
N GLY A 169 0.73 1.16 -4.95
CA GLY A 169 0.74 1.82 -3.64
C GLY A 169 0.75 3.33 -3.80
N ASP A 170 1.57 4.01 -3.02
CA ASP A 170 1.75 5.46 -3.04
C ASP A 170 2.87 5.92 -3.99
N THR A 171 3.12 5.18 -5.07
CA THR A 171 4.04 5.64 -6.11
C THR A 171 3.38 6.66 -7.04
N LEU A 172 2.13 6.39 -7.44
CA LEU A 172 1.32 7.22 -8.34
C LEU A 172 -0.11 7.33 -7.81
N PHE A 173 -0.76 8.45 -8.09
CA PHE A 173 -2.19 8.67 -7.88
C PHE A 173 -2.90 8.94 -9.21
N MET A 174 -4.20 9.25 -9.18
CA MET A 174 -4.91 9.63 -10.39
C MET A 174 -4.18 10.79 -11.09
N PRO A 175 -4.23 10.85 -12.44
CA PRO A 175 -3.49 11.85 -13.21
C PRO A 175 -3.74 13.29 -12.77
N ASP A 176 -4.94 13.60 -12.29
CA ASP A 176 -5.34 14.94 -11.79
C ASP A 176 -4.83 15.24 -10.37
N TYR A 177 -4.29 14.25 -9.66
CA TYR A 177 -3.70 14.43 -8.32
C TYR A 177 -2.17 14.27 -8.32
N GLY A 178 -1.62 13.38 -9.14
CA GLY A 178 -0.19 13.26 -9.42
C GLY A 178 0.52 12.13 -8.70
N THR A 179 1.30 12.46 -7.65
CA THR A 179 2.19 11.51 -6.96
C THR A 179 2.15 11.71 -5.45
N ALA A 180 2.57 10.70 -4.69
CA ALA A 180 2.73 10.81 -3.24
C ALA A 180 3.82 11.83 -2.84
N ARG A 181 3.76 12.23 -1.59
CA ARG A 181 4.83 12.95 -0.89
C ARG A 181 6.02 12.03 -0.62
N CYS A 182 7.19 12.63 -0.40
CA CYS A 182 8.43 11.90 -0.12
C CYS A 182 9.30 12.55 0.96
N ASP A 183 8.70 13.33 1.83
CA ASP A 183 9.35 14.03 2.96
C ASP A 183 9.29 13.24 4.29
N PHE A 184 8.75 12.01 4.26
CA PHE A 184 8.85 11.11 5.41
C PHE A 184 10.29 10.63 5.62
N PRO A 185 10.66 10.25 6.86
CA PRO A 185 11.97 9.70 7.14
C PRO A 185 12.33 8.52 6.22
N GLY A 186 13.36 8.71 5.40
CA GLY A 186 13.79 7.74 4.38
C GLY A 186 13.14 7.90 3.01
N GLY A 187 12.22 8.87 2.84
CA GLY A 187 11.70 9.27 1.53
C GLY A 187 12.70 10.12 0.74
N ASP A 188 12.56 10.15 -0.59
CA ASP A 188 13.43 10.90 -1.51
C ASP A 188 12.76 11.13 -2.86
N ALA A 189 12.63 12.40 -3.26
CA ALA A 189 11.94 12.79 -4.48
C ALA A 189 12.61 12.26 -5.75
N ARG A 190 13.94 12.24 -5.80
CA ARG A 190 14.70 11.76 -6.95
C ARG A 190 14.53 10.25 -7.12
N THR A 191 14.55 9.53 -6.02
CA THR A 191 14.28 8.08 -5.99
C THR A 191 12.84 7.79 -6.40
N LEU A 192 11.87 8.57 -5.94
CA LEU A 192 10.46 8.44 -6.35
C LEU A 192 10.30 8.64 -7.86
N TYR A 193 10.92 9.66 -8.45
CA TYR A 193 10.88 9.88 -9.91
C TYR A 193 11.37 8.65 -10.69
N ARG A 194 12.50 8.07 -10.27
CA ARG A 194 13.08 6.88 -10.91
C ARG A 194 12.17 5.65 -10.76
N SER A 195 11.53 5.50 -9.61
CA SER A 195 10.53 4.45 -9.38
C SER A 195 9.31 4.64 -10.28
N ILE A 196 8.81 5.86 -10.40
CA ILE A 196 7.72 6.21 -11.32
C ILE A 196 8.11 5.89 -12.76
N ALA A 197 9.31 6.31 -13.20
CA ALA A 197 9.80 6.02 -14.55
C ALA A 197 9.84 4.50 -14.82
N ARG A 198 10.19 3.70 -13.81
CA ARG A 198 10.17 2.24 -13.88
C ARG A 198 8.75 1.68 -14.05
N VAL A 199 7.77 2.21 -13.31
CA VAL A 199 6.36 1.83 -13.46
C VAL A 199 5.84 2.25 -14.83
N LEU A 200 6.15 3.46 -15.29
CA LEU A 200 5.73 3.99 -16.59
C LEU A 200 6.45 3.34 -17.79
N ALA A 201 7.48 2.53 -17.56
CA ALA A 201 8.10 1.67 -18.56
C ALA A 201 7.35 0.35 -18.81
N LEU A 202 6.33 0.03 -18.00
CA LEU A 202 5.42 -1.10 -18.26
C LEU A 202 4.63 -0.85 -19.57
N PRO A 203 4.05 -1.90 -20.19
CA PRO A 203 3.24 -1.73 -21.40
C PRO A 203 2.15 -0.66 -21.24
N PRO A 204 1.87 0.14 -22.27
CA PRO A 204 0.96 1.30 -22.17
C PRO A 204 -0.46 0.97 -21.72
N ASP A 205 -0.93 -0.23 -21.99
CA ASP A 205 -2.25 -0.77 -21.65
C ASP A 205 -2.32 -1.36 -20.23
N THR A 206 -1.19 -1.40 -19.49
CA THR A 206 -1.16 -1.87 -18.09
C THR A 206 -2.08 -0.99 -17.24
N ARG A 207 -3.05 -1.62 -16.59
CA ARG A 207 -3.93 -0.95 -15.62
C ARG A 207 -3.17 -0.74 -14.32
N LEU A 208 -3.14 0.49 -13.85
CA LEU A 208 -2.55 0.89 -12.57
C LEU A 208 -3.67 1.05 -11.56
N TYR A 209 -3.61 0.26 -10.49
CA TYR A 209 -4.51 0.27 -9.36
C TYR A 209 -3.85 1.09 -8.24
N LEU A 210 -4.49 2.20 -7.87
CA LEU A 210 -3.93 3.24 -7.00
C LEU A 210 -4.39 3.04 -5.58
N CYS A 211 -3.53 3.32 -4.60
CA CYS A 211 -3.84 3.12 -3.18
C CYS A 211 -4.82 4.19 -2.65
N HIS A 212 -4.83 5.39 -3.23
CA HIS A 212 -5.67 6.49 -2.76
C HIS A 212 -6.37 7.23 -3.88
N ASP A 213 -7.56 7.77 -3.54
CA ASP A 213 -8.22 8.80 -4.33
C ASP A 213 -8.80 9.90 -3.43
N TYR A 214 -8.23 11.08 -3.52
CA TYR A 214 -8.63 12.25 -2.74
C TYR A 214 -9.71 13.10 -3.42
N GLN A 215 -10.28 12.62 -4.54
CA GLN A 215 -11.42 13.21 -5.25
C GLN A 215 -11.26 14.73 -5.51
N PRO A 216 -10.16 15.20 -6.16
CA PRO A 216 -9.92 16.62 -6.37
C PRO A 216 -11.09 17.24 -7.14
N GLY A 217 -11.50 18.45 -6.70
CA GLY A 217 -12.66 19.13 -7.29
C GLY A 217 -14.03 18.51 -6.96
N GLY A 218 -14.08 17.50 -6.08
CA GLY A 218 -15.33 16.82 -5.69
C GLY A 218 -15.87 15.83 -6.73
N ARG A 219 -15.01 15.33 -7.64
CA ARG A 219 -15.39 14.30 -8.60
C ARG A 219 -15.67 12.94 -7.92
N ASP A 220 -16.36 12.07 -8.63
CA ASP A 220 -16.56 10.69 -8.19
C ASP A 220 -15.23 9.94 -8.00
N VAL A 221 -15.24 8.95 -7.11
CA VAL A 221 -14.08 8.10 -6.80
C VAL A 221 -13.57 7.38 -8.06
N GLN A 222 -12.28 7.50 -8.31
CA GLN A 222 -11.56 6.81 -9.38
C GLN A 222 -10.22 6.31 -8.82
N PHE A 223 -9.92 5.05 -9.06
CA PHE A 223 -8.70 4.43 -8.54
C PHE A 223 -8.02 3.50 -9.56
N VAL A 224 -8.45 3.56 -10.81
CA VAL A 224 -7.84 2.80 -11.91
C VAL A 224 -7.52 3.76 -13.05
N THR A 225 -6.28 3.69 -13.53
CA THR A 225 -5.80 4.41 -14.70
C THR A 225 -4.94 3.49 -15.55
N THR A 226 -4.24 3.98 -16.55
CA THR A 226 -3.30 3.23 -17.36
C THR A 226 -1.94 3.92 -17.42
N VAL A 227 -0.89 3.15 -17.74
CA VAL A 227 0.43 3.72 -18.02
C VAL A 227 0.36 4.81 -19.09
N ALA A 228 -0.38 4.55 -20.19
CA ALA A 228 -0.55 5.54 -21.27
C ALA A 228 -1.20 6.83 -20.76
N GLU A 229 -2.23 6.72 -19.92
CA GLU A 229 -2.92 7.88 -19.37
C GLU A 229 -2.04 8.68 -18.39
N GLN A 230 -1.32 8.00 -17.53
CA GLN A 230 -0.36 8.63 -16.63
C GLN A 230 0.70 9.42 -17.41
N ARG A 231 1.30 8.81 -18.43
CA ARG A 231 2.29 9.46 -19.28
C ARG A 231 1.73 10.67 -20.01
N ARG A 232 0.47 10.61 -20.44
CA ARG A 232 -0.18 11.69 -21.17
C ARG A 232 -0.61 12.85 -20.28
N ALA A 233 -1.13 12.58 -19.08
CA ALA A 233 -1.96 13.52 -18.35
C ALA A 233 -1.57 13.76 -16.88
N ASN A 234 -0.65 12.96 -16.28
CA ASN A 234 -0.32 13.16 -14.87
C ASN A 234 0.30 14.55 -14.64
N VAL A 235 -0.31 15.31 -13.73
CA VAL A 235 0.07 16.70 -13.45
C VAL A 235 1.49 16.88 -12.92
N HIS A 236 2.14 15.79 -12.43
CA HIS A 236 3.49 15.84 -11.88
C HIS A 236 4.55 15.16 -12.76
N VAL A 237 4.17 14.13 -13.54
CA VAL A 237 5.15 13.23 -14.20
C VAL A 237 4.75 12.83 -15.62
N LYS A 238 3.87 13.61 -16.28
CA LYS A 238 3.58 13.38 -17.71
C LYS A 238 4.84 13.47 -18.55
N ASP A 239 4.79 12.88 -19.75
CA ASP A 239 5.89 12.91 -20.71
C ASP A 239 6.42 14.34 -20.91
N GLY A 240 7.74 14.50 -20.83
CA GLY A 240 8.44 15.77 -20.95
C GLY A 240 8.82 16.43 -19.61
N VAL A 241 8.30 15.99 -18.47
CA VAL A 241 8.76 16.44 -17.15
C VAL A 241 10.10 15.81 -16.84
N THR A 242 11.11 16.64 -16.54
CA THR A 242 12.45 16.16 -16.19
C THR A 242 12.54 15.74 -14.71
N GLU A 243 13.56 14.93 -14.37
CA GLU A 243 13.83 14.55 -12.97
C GLU A 243 14.02 15.78 -12.08
N ASP A 244 14.76 16.80 -12.54
CA ASP A 244 15.03 18.00 -11.73
C ASP A 244 13.78 18.87 -11.56
N ASP A 245 12.93 19.00 -12.59
CA ASP A 245 11.64 19.71 -12.48
C ASP A 245 10.73 19.01 -11.47
N PHE A 246 10.67 17.66 -11.53
CA PHE A 246 9.89 16.89 -10.58
C PHE A 246 10.39 17.06 -9.14
N VAL A 247 11.70 16.94 -8.92
CA VAL A 247 12.29 17.12 -7.58
C VAL A 247 12.00 18.50 -7.02
N ALA A 248 12.19 19.56 -7.83
CA ALA A 248 11.90 20.92 -7.41
C ALA A 248 10.42 21.11 -7.03
N MET A 249 9.51 20.64 -7.88
CA MET A 249 8.07 20.71 -7.64
C MET A 249 7.68 19.90 -6.39
N ARG A 250 8.18 18.64 -6.27
CA ARG A 250 7.79 17.74 -5.17
C ARG A 250 8.28 18.26 -3.82
N THR A 251 9.53 18.72 -3.75
CA THR A 251 10.09 19.31 -2.54
C THR A 251 9.32 20.58 -2.11
N ALA A 252 9.01 21.46 -3.06
CA ALA A 252 8.24 22.67 -2.75
C ALA A 252 6.82 22.35 -2.28
N ARG A 253 6.17 21.34 -2.89
CA ARG A 253 4.82 20.92 -2.49
C ARG A 253 4.83 20.23 -1.14
N ASP A 254 5.78 19.33 -0.86
CA ASP A 254 5.87 18.61 0.41
C ASP A 254 6.02 19.55 1.59
N ALA A 255 6.81 20.60 1.44
CA ALA A 255 6.99 21.63 2.48
C ALA A 255 5.69 22.37 2.87
N THR A 256 4.61 22.23 2.11
CA THR A 256 3.29 22.85 2.37
C THR A 256 2.24 21.85 2.88
N LEU A 257 2.58 20.59 3.02
CA LEU A 257 1.63 19.54 3.42
C LEU A 257 1.68 19.31 4.93
N ASP A 258 0.50 19.28 5.55
CA ASP A 258 0.36 18.80 6.93
C ASP A 258 0.68 17.29 7.01
N MET A 259 1.08 16.83 8.20
CA MET A 259 1.25 15.41 8.46
C MET A 259 -0.08 14.67 8.37
N PRO A 260 -0.12 13.42 7.85
CA PRO A 260 -1.34 12.62 7.86
C PRO A 260 -1.88 12.45 9.27
N VAL A 261 -3.20 12.61 9.43
CA VAL A 261 -3.87 12.57 10.74
C VAL A 261 -3.56 11.29 11.52
N LEU A 262 -3.42 10.17 10.83
CA LEU A 262 -3.16 8.86 11.42
C LEU A 262 -1.69 8.43 11.40
N MET A 263 -0.76 9.31 11.02
CA MET A 263 0.66 8.94 10.91
C MET A 263 1.20 8.29 12.18
N LEU A 264 0.95 8.90 13.34
CA LEU A 264 1.46 8.39 14.61
C LEU A 264 0.89 7.01 14.97
N PRO A 265 -0.44 6.76 14.93
CA PRO A 265 -0.97 5.43 15.21
C PRO A 265 -0.62 4.40 14.13
N SER A 266 -0.73 4.78 12.85
CA SER A 266 -0.60 3.83 11.73
C SER A 266 0.79 3.24 11.63
N VAL A 267 1.83 4.06 11.65
CA VAL A 267 3.20 3.56 11.49
C VAL A 267 3.58 2.60 12.62
N GLN A 268 3.17 2.87 13.88
CA GLN A 268 3.46 2.00 15.01
C GLN A 268 2.80 0.62 14.88
N VAL A 269 1.61 0.56 14.30
CA VAL A 269 0.87 -0.69 14.07
C VAL A 269 1.41 -1.38 12.82
N ASN A 270 1.57 -0.64 11.72
CA ASN A 270 1.91 -1.21 10.42
C ASN A 270 3.36 -1.71 10.33
N MET A 271 4.31 -1.08 11.04
CA MET A 271 5.66 -1.64 11.17
C MET A 271 5.71 -2.98 11.93
N ARG A 272 4.59 -3.36 12.57
CA ARG A 272 4.36 -4.64 13.24
C ARG A 272 3.43 -5.55 12.44
N ALA A 273 3.40 -5.39 11.13
CA ALA A 273 2.50 -6.14 10.23
C ALA A 273 1.01 -5.99 10.58
N GLY A 274 0.60 -4.81 11.08
CA GLY A 274 -0.77 -4.56 11.53
C GLY A 274 -1.09 -5.01 12.96
N HIS A 275 -0.14 -5.62 13.67
CA HIS A 275 -0.34 -6.00 15.06
C HIS A 275 -0.28 -4.78 15.98
N LEU A 276 -1.26 -4.69 16.88
CA LEU A 276 -1.23 -3.71 17.95
C LEU A 276 -0.05 -4.01 18.91
N PRO A 277 0.56 -3.00 19.55
CA PRO A 277 1.58 -3.21 20.57
C PRO A 277 1.11 -4.17 21.66
N GLU A 278 2.05 -4.85 22.32
CA GLU A 278 1.74 -5.70 23.46
C GLU A 278 1.10 -4.90 24.59
N PRO A 279 0.18 -5.49 25.38
CA PRO A 279 -0.41 -4.81 26.52
C PRO A 279 0.65 -4.55 27.59
N GLU A 280 0.55 -3.40 28.25
CA GLU A 280 1.38 -3.08 29.41
C GLU A 280 0.90 -3.80 30.67
N ASN A 281 1.54 -3.54 31.80
CA ASN A 281 1.29 -4.22 33.08
C ASN A 281 -0.15 -4.11 33.62
N ASN A 282 -0.92 -3.14 33.12
CA ASN A 282 -2.34 -2.94 33.44
C ASN A 282 -3.28 -3.64 32.43
N GLY A 283 -2.74 -4.40 31.46
CA GLY A 283 -3.52 -5.09 30.44
C GLY A 283 -3.99 -4.19 29.29
N VAL A 284 -3.64 -2.92 29.27
CA VAL A 284 -4.03 -1.95 28.23
C VAL A 284 -2.90 -1.80 27.22
N ARG A 285 -3.26 -1.71 25.92
CA ARG A 285 -2.33 -1.42 24.83
C ARG A 285 -2.25 0.08 24.61
N TYR A 286 -1.05 0.58 24.35
CA TYR A 286 -0.80 2.00 24.17
C TYR A 286 -0.06 2.26 22.86
N LEU A 287 -0.38 3.39 22.23
CA LEU A 287 0.38 3.98 21.14
C LEU A 287 1.09 5.23 21.70
N LYS A 288 2.35 5.42 21.32
CA LYS A 288 3.19 6.50 21.81
C LYS A 288 3.04 7.74 20.94
N ILE A 289 3.06 8.91 21.55
CA ILE A 289 3.14 10.19 20.85
C ILE A 289 4.48 10.82 21.22
N PRO A 290 5.47 10.84 20.30
CA PRO A 290 6.73 11.53 20.53
C PRO A 290 6.49 13.04 20.47
N LEU A 291 6.85 13.76 21.51
CA LEU A 291 6.68 15.21 21.55
C LEU A 291 7.92 15.89 20.95
N ASP A 292 7.68 16.85 20.05
CA ASP A 292 8.70 17.69 19.40
C ASP A 292 9.82 16.88 18.70
N ALA A 293 9.50 15.69 18.18
CA ALA A 293 10.49 14.78 17.60
C ALA A 293 10.25 14.43 16.10
N ILE A 294 9.22 15.00 15.50
CA ILE A 294 8.87 14.84 14.07
C ILE A 294 8.67 16.22 13.46
#